data_84db56553d80092aeb9f38cc0c942929
#
_entry.id   84db56553d80092aeb9f38cc0c942929
#
_cell.length_a   1.000
_cell.length_b   1.000
_cell.length_c   1.000
_cell.angle_alpha   90.00
_cell.angle_beta   90.00
_cell.angle_gamma   90.00
#
_symmetry.space_group_name_H-M   'P 1'
#
loop_
_entity.id
_entity.type
_entity.pdbx_description
1 polymer ?
#
loop_
_entity_poly.entity_id
_entity_poly.type
_entity_poly.pdbx_seq_one_letter_code
_entity_poly.pdbx_strand_id
1 'polypeptide(L)'
;MAEKKYRTVMLIDDNEIDNLINQKMIEAASITENIYTHTGAKSAIEFLKNMEKLDVSDKVLPDVIFLDIDMPLMDGFQFLDEFEKLANNTKGKCKIVMLTSSINPQDFNRSKKYDNVKLYLNKPLSHESIQNLDI
;
A
#
# COMPACT_ATOMS: atom_id res chain seq x y z
N MET A 1 -2.64 1.63 -27.08
CA MET A 1 -2.40 0.88 -25.86
C MET A 1 -3.29 1.38 -24.75
N ALA A 2 -3.83 0.47 -23.96
CA ALA A 2 -4.65 0.84 -22.83
C ALA A 2 -3.79 1.51 -21.74
N GLU A 3 -4.32 2.54 -21.12
CA GLU A 3 -3.67 3.17 -20.00
C GLU A 3 -3.66 2.23 -18.80
N LYS A 4 -2.62 2.30 -17.99
CA LYS A 4 -2.57 1.57 -16.73
C LYS A 4 -3.56 2.19 -15.75
N LYS A 5 -4.19 1.35 -14.93
CA LYS A 5 -5.18 1.81 -13.95
C LYS A 5 -4.57 2.75 -12.92
N TYR A 6 -3.34 2.47 -12.51
CA TYR A 6 -2.62 3.28 -11.55
C TYR A 6 -1.25 3.66 -12.10
N ARG A 7 -0.77 4.85 -11.76
CA ARG A 7 0.57 5.27 -12.15
C ARG A 7 1.62 4.60 -11.29
N THR A 8 1.43 4.60 -9.99
CA THR A 8 2.40 4.09 -9.03
C THR A 8 1.71 3.31 -7.93
N VAL A 9 2.28 2.15 -7.60
CA VAL A 9 1.84 1.28 -6.52
C VAL A 9 3.02 1.08 -5.57
N MET A 10 2.75 1.07 -4.28
CA MET A 10 3.76 0.80 -3.25
C MET A 10 3.43 -0.50 -2.53
N LEU A 11 4.44 -1.33 -2.30
CA LEU A 11 4.34 -2.54 -1.49
C LEU A 11 5.16 -2.37 -0.23
N ILE A 12 4.56 -2.65 0.92
CA ILE A 12 5.25 -2.56 2.22
C ILE A 12 5.10 -3.90 2.93
N ASP A 13 6.20 -4.64 3.04
CA ASP A 13 6.23 -5.95 3.69
C ASP A 13 7.67 -6.22 4.13
N ASP A 14 7.86 -6.64 5.38
CA ASP A 14 9.20 -6.94 5.88
C ASP A 14 9.79 -8.23 5.27
N ASN A 15 8.96 -9.05 4.66
CA ASN A 15 9.39 -10.28 4.01
C ASN A 15 9.69 -10.00 2.53
N GLU A 16 10.95 -10.08 2.15
CA GLU A 16 11.39 -9.80 0.78
C GLU A 16 10.76 -10.75 -0.24
N ILE A 17 10.54 -12.01 0.17
CA ILE A 17 9.93 -13.00 -0.72
C ILE A 17 8.47 -12.63 -0.98
N ASP A 18 7.72 -12.23 0.04
CA ASP A 18 6.34 -11.79 -0.12
C ASP A 18 6.26 -10.57 -1.03
N ASN A 19 7.16 -9.61 -0.85
CA ASN A 19 7.22 -8.44 -1.74
C ASN A 19 7.47 -8.85 -3.18
N LEU A 20 8.39 -9.79 -3.39
CA LEU A 20 8.70 -10.26 -4.75
C LEU A 20 7.49 -10.96 -5.39
N ILE A 21 6.83 -11.83 -4.65
CA ILE A 21 5.66 -12.55 -5.15
C ILE A 21 4.56 -11.56 -5.51
N ASN A 22 4.25 -10.62 -4.61
CA ASN A 22 3.20 -9.64 -4.84
C ASN A 22 3.56 -8.71 -6.01
N GLN A 23 4.82 -8.31 -6.12
CA GLN A 23 5.30 -7.51 -7.23
C GLN A 23 5.08 -8.21 -8.56
N LYS A 24 5.43 -9.50 -8.63
CA LYS A 24 5.25 -10.28 -9.85
C LYS A 24 3.78 -10.41 -10.22
N MET A 25 2.92 -10.59 -9.24
CA MET A 25 1.47 -10.66 -9.49
C MET A 25 0.92 -9.34 -10.03
N ILE A 26 1.38 -8.21 -9.47
CA ILE A 26 0.95 -6.89 -9.93
C ILE A 26 1.47 -6.62 -11.35
N GLU A 27 2.73 -6.97 -11.62
CA GLU A 27 3.30 -6.81 -12.96
C GLU A 27 2.52 -7.62 -14.00
N ALA A 28 2.16 -8.87 -13.66
CA ALA A 28 1.41 -9.73 -14.57
C ALA A 28 0.00 -9.18 -14.85
N ALA A 29 -0.58 -8.47 -13.91
CA ALA A 29 -1.90 -7.87 -14.07
C ALA A 29 -1.88 -6.57 -14.87
N SER A 30 -0.71 -5.98 -15.08
CA SER A 30 -0.51 -4.76 -15.88
C SER A 30 -1.35 -3.56 -15.42
N ILE A 31 -1.52 -3.41 -14.10
CA ILE A 31 -2.37 -2.34 -13.55
C ILE A 31 -1.61 -1.06 -13.24
N THR A 32 -0.28 -1.07 -13.26
CA THR A 32 0.50 0.09 -12.86
C THR A 32 1.76 0.24 -13.70
N GLU A 33 2.22 1.49 -13.83
CA GLU A 33 3.47 1.79 -14.55
C GLU A 33 4.70 1.59 -13.66
N ASN A 34 4.57 1.88 -12.36
CA ASN A 34 5.70 1.85 -11.43
C ASN A 34 5.31 1.11 -10.15
N ILE A 35 6.26 0.33 -9.61
CA ILE A 35 6.08 -0.35 -8.34
C ILE A 35 7.25 0.01 -7.44
N TYR A 36 6.95 0.54 -6.26
CA TYR A 36 7.94 0.79 -5.21
C TYR A 36 7.79 -0.28 -4.13
N THR A 37 8.89 -0.83 -3.65
CA THR A 37 8.86 -1.81 -2.55
C THR A 37 9.62 -1.27 -1.36
N HIS A 38 9.07 -1.47 -0.18
CA HIS A 38 9.71 -1.14 1.09
C HIS A 38 9.66 -2.36 2.00
N THR A 39 10.75 -2.61 2.72
CA THR A 39 10.82 -3.73 3.64
C THR A 39 10.48 -3.34 5.07
N GLY A 40 10.04 -2.11 5.29
CA GLY A 40 9.61 -1.64 6.60
C GLY A 40 8.69 -0.44 6.49
N ALA A 41 7.78 -0.34 7.46
CA ALA A 41 6.81 0.75 7.50
C ALA A 41 7.49 2.10 7.71
N LYS A 42 8.55 2.13 8.51
CA LYS A 42 9.26 3.38 8.81
C LYS A 42 9.88 3.99 7.55
N SER A 43 10.53 3.16 6.71
CA SER A 43 11.13 3.68 5.47
C SER A 43 10.06 4.19 4.52
N ALA A 44 8.90 3.53 4.47
CA ALA A 44 7.79 3.98 3.63
C ALA A 44 7.24 5.32 4.09
N ILE A 45 7.04 5.50 5.38
CA ILE A 45 6.58 6.78 5.95
C ILE A 45 7.59 7.89 5.70
N GLU A 46 8.89 7.59 5.87
CA GLU A 46 9.94 8.58 5.60
C GLU A 46 9.95 9.00 4.13
N PHE A 47 9.74 8.03 3.23
CA PHE A 47 9.62 8.34 1.81
C PHE A 47 8.48 9.33 1.55
N LEU A 48 7.30 9.06 2.12
CA LEU A 48 6.14 9.93 1.93
C LEU A 48 6.36 11.32 2.52
N LYS A 49 6.97 11.39 3.71
CA LYS A 49 7.30 12.68 4.34
C LYS A 49 8.30 13.48 3.51
N ASN A 50 9.29 12.81 2.93
CA ASN A 50 10.28 13.47 2.09
C ASN A 50 9.66 14.01 0.81
N MET A 51 8.70 13.28 0.22
CA MET A 51 8.00 13.75 -0.97
C MET A 51 7.20 15.00 -0.67
N GLU A 52 6.57 15.08 0.52
CA GLU A 52 5.87 16.30 0.94
C GLU A 52 6.83 17.50 1.06
N LYS A 53 7.99 17.29 1.69
CA LYS A 53 8.96 18.36 1.89
C LYS A 53 9.53 18.89 0.59
N LEU A 54 9.69 18.02 -0.40
CA LEU A 54 10.26 18.39 -1.68
C LEU A 54 9.23 19.04 -2.60
N ASP A 55 7.97 19.05 -2.21
CA ASP A 55 6.87 19.60 -3.01
C ASP A 55 6.88 19.05 -4.43
N VAL A 56 7.11 17.74 -4.53
CA VAL A 56 7.14 17.07 -5.83
C VAL A 56 5.71 16.85 -6.36
N SER A 57 5.65 16.60 -7.68
CA SER A 57 4.39 16.31 -8.36
C SER A 57 3.65 15.13 -7.71
N ASP A 58 2.32 15.17 -7.73
CA ASP A 58 1.47 14.06 -7.28
C ASP A 58 1.80 12.75 -7.98
N LYS A 59 2.45 12.81 -9.13
CA LYS A 59 2.83 11.63 -9.91
C LYS A 59 3.83 10.73 -9.19
N VAL A 60 4.56 11.26 -8.22
CA VAL A 60 5.56 10.51 -7.45
C VAL A 60 4.92 9.76 -6.28
N LEU A 61 3.79 10.26 -5.78
CA LEU A 61 3.08 9.61 -4.69
C LEU A 61 2.36 8.36 -5.19
N PRO A 62 2.34 7.27 -4.40
CA PRO A 62 1.61 6.07 -4.82
C PRO A 62 0.11 6.29 -4.84
N ASP A 63 -0.55 5.74 -5.85
CA ASP A 63 -2.01 5.73 -5.92
C ASP A 63 -2.58 4.69 -4.97
N VAL A 64 -1.89 3.56 -4.85
CA VAL A 64 -2.31 2.44 -3.99
C VAL A 64 -1.10 1.97 -3.19
N ILE A 65 -1.31 1.75 -1.90
CA ILE A 65 -0.32 1.18 -0.99
C ILE A 65 -0.83 -0.17 -0.51
N PHE A 66 -0.11 -1.24 -0.82
CA PHE A 66 -0.38 -2.57 -0.27
C PHE A 66 0.47 -2.72 0.99
N LEU A 67 -0.19 -2.86 2.13
CA LEU A 67 0.43 -2.76 3.44
C LEU A 67 0.27 -4.03 4.23
N ASP A 68 1.39 -4.69 4.55
CA ASP A 68 1.38 -5.85 5.46
C ASP A 68 1.10 -5.39 6.89
N ILE A 69 0.29 -6.15 7.60
CA ILE A 69 -0.07 -5.82 8.98
C ILE A 69 1.03 -6.23 9.96
N ASP A 70 1.56 -7.43 9.80
CA ASP A 70 2.48 -8.03 10.78
C ASP A 70 3.94 -7.75 10.40
N MET A 71 4.47 -6.63 10.90
CA MET A 71 5.86 -6.25 10.67
C MET A 71 6.51 -5.90 12.01
N PRO A 72 7.83 -6.20 12.17
CA PRO A 72 8.54 -5.81 13.37
C PRO A 72 8.76 -4.30 13.41
N LEU A 73 9.03 -3.77 14.59
CA LEU A 73 9.34 -2.36 14.87
C LEU A 73 8.13 -1.44 14.68
N MET A 74 7.56 -1.40 13.48
CA MET A 74 6.36 -0.63 13.18
C MET A 74 5.44 -1.51 12.35
N ASP A 75 4.30 -1.92 12.93
CA ASP A 75 3.32 -2.74 12.23
C ASP A 75 2.41 -1.90 11.32
N GLY A 76 1.49 -2.57 10.62
CA GLY A 76 0.61 -1.90 9.68
C GLY A 76 -0.29 -0.84 10.32
N PHE A 77 -0.78 -1.08 11.52
CA PHE A 77 -1.63 -0.10 12.20
C PHE A 77 -0.84 1.10 12.68
N GLN A 78 0.39 0.89 13.15
CA GLN A 78 1.27 2.00 13.49
C GLN A 78 1.62 2.84 12.26
N PHE A 79 1.79 2.17 11.10
CA PHE A 79 1.96 2.89 9.83
C PHE A 79 0.74 3.76 9.55
N LEU A 80 -0.46 3.22 9.72
CA LEU A 80 -1.69 3.98 9.48
C LEU A 80 -1.80 5.20 10.39
N ASP A 81 -1.40 5.07 11.66
CA ASP A 81 -1.41 6.19 12.59
C ASP A 81 -0.45 7.30 12.14
N GLU A 82 0.74 6.93 11.64
CA GLU A 82 1.69 7.91 11.11
C GLU A 82 1.20 8.50 9.80
N PHE A 83 0.56 7.68 8.96
CA PHE A 83 -0.01 8.14 7.70
C PHE A 83 -1.08 9.21 7.92
N GLU A 84 -1.90 9.07 8.98
CA GLU A 84 -2.92 10.06 9.31
C GLU A 84 -2.35 11.44 9.64
N LYS A 85 -1.08 11.52 10.02
CA LYS A 85 -0.41 12.78 10.33
C LYS A 85 0.12 13.50 9.09
N LEU A 86 0.05 12.87 7.92
CA LEU A 86 0.53 13.45 6.67
C LEU A 86 -0.43 14.54 6.18
N ALA A 87 0.05 15.35 5.22
CA ALA A 87 -0.74 16.41 4.65
C ALA A 87 -1.99 15.87 3.94
N ASN A 88 -3.06 16.67 3.91
CA ASN A 88 -4.35 16.24 3.34
C ASN A 88 -4.24 15.85 1.86
N ASN A 89 -3.42 16.55 1.09
CA ASN A 89 -3.25 16.21 -0.33
C ASN A 89 -2.54 14.86 -0.51
N THR A 90 -1.60 14.50 0.37
CA THR A 90 -0.96 13.19 0.34
C THR A 90 -1.99 12.10 0.69
N LYS A 91 -2.73 12.30 1.77
CA LYS A 91 -3.75 11.34 2.19
C LYS A 91 -4.85 11.16 1.14
N GLY A 92 -5.23 12.24 0.48
CA GLY A 92 -6.25 12.17 -0.56
C GLY A 92 -5.79 11.43 -1.81
N LYS A 93 -4.48 11.40 -2.06
CA LYS A 93 -3.91 10.71 -3.22
C LYS A 93 -3.79 9.21 -3.01
N CYS A 94 -3.41 8.78 -1.80
CA CYS A 94 -3.05 7.39 -1.53
C CYS A 94 -4.22 6.59 -0.97
N LYS A 95 -4.51 5.45 -1.59
CA LYS A 95 -5.50 4.48 -1.09
C LYS A 95 -4.73 3.27 -0.57
N ILE A 96 -5.21 2.70 0.53
CA ILE A 96 -4.49 1.62 1.20
C ILE A 96 -5.27 0.32 1.13
N VAL A 97 -4.57 -0.75 0.75
CA VAL A 97 -5.07 -2.13 0.79
C VAL A 97 -4.24 -2.86 1.83
N MET A 98 -4.87 -3.32 2.89
CA MET A 98 -4.17 -4.09 3.92
C MET A 98 -4.04 -5.54 3.52
N LEU A 99 -2.87 -6.11 3.76
CA LEU A 99 -2.57 -7.50 3.46
C LEU A 99 -2.23 -8.26 4.75
N THR A 100 -2.71 -9.49 4.86
CA THR A 100 -2.40 -10.34 5.99
C THR A 100 -2.28 -11.79 5.55
N SER A 101 -1.47 -12.57 6.26
CA SER A 101 -1.41 -14.02 6.03
C SER A 101 -2.60 -14.74 6.68
N SER A 102 -3.30 -14.07 7.59
CA SER A 102 -4.45 -14.67 8.29
C SER A 102 -5.42 -13.57 8.68
N ILE A 103 -6.63 -13.58 8.12
CA ILE A 103 -7.64 -12.57 8.43
C ILE A 103 -8.14 -12.77 9.87
N ASN A 104 -8.00 -11.71 10.66
CA ASN A 104 -8.45 -11.64 12.04
C ASN A 104 -9.62 -10.65 12.11
N PRO A 105 -10.81 -11.05 12.62
CA PRO A 105 -11.95 -10.14 12.66
C PRO A 105 -11.72 -8.86 13.43
N GLN A 106 -10.91 -8.89 14.49
CA GLN A 106 -10.59 -7.68 15.26
C GLN A 106 -9.77 -6.70 14.43
N ASP A 107 -8.76 -7.21 13.70
CA ASP A 107 -7.92 -6.38 12.82
C ASP A 107 -8.74 -5.83 11.66
N PHE A 108 -9.63 -6.65 11.10
CA PHE A 108 -10.52 -6.20 10.03
C PHE A 108 -11.39 -5.04 10.51
N ASN A 109 -12.00 -5.18 11.68
CA ASN A 109 -12.85 -4.13 12.25
C ASN A 109 -12.04 -2.88 12.58
N ARG A 110 -10.82 -3.06 13.10
CA ARG A 110 -9.92 -1.94 13.39
C ARG A 110 -9.55 -1.17 12.13
N SER A 111 -9.32 -1.87 11.02
CA SER A 111 -8.95 -1.24 9.76
C SER A 111 -10.02 -0.29 9.22
N LYS A 112 -11.28 -0.57 9.52
CA LYS A 112 -12.41 0.26 9.07
C LYS A 112 -12.42 1.66 9.67
N LYS A 113 -11.66 1.88 10.74
CA LYS A 113 -11.56 3.20 11.38
C LYS A 113 -10.68 4.16 10.59
N TYR A 114 -9.95 3.66 9.61
CA TYR A 114 -9.03 4.46 8.79
C TYR A 114 -9.64 4.68 7.42
N ASP A 115 -9.96 5.93 7.11
CA ASP A 115 -10.68 6.29 5.88
C ASP A 115 -9.95 5.89 4.61
N ASN A 116 -8.62 5.86 4.65
CA ASN A 116 -7.82 5.54 3.46
C ASN A 116 -7.72 4.04 3.20
N VAL A 117 -8.10 3.19 4.16
CA VAL A 117 -8.10 1.74 3.96
C VAL A 117 -9.36 1.37 3.19
N LYS A 118 -9.17 0.90 1.96
CA LYS A 118 -10.27 0.57 1.04
C LYS A 118 -10.55 -0.92 0.97
N LEU A 119 -9.54 -1.75 1.17
CA LEU A 119 -9.67 -3.22 1.11
C LEU A 119 -8.78 -3.88 2.14
N TYR A 120 -9.12 -5.12 2.47
CA TYR A 120 -8.40 -5.96 3.42
C TYR A 120 -8.34 -7.35 2.80
N LEU A 121 -7.14 -7.79 2.38
CA LEU A 121 -6.99 -9.00 1.58
C LEU A 121 -6.00 -9.97 2.22
N ASN A 122 -6.14 -11.26 1.89
CA ASN A 122 -5.15 -12.27 2.26
C ASN A 122 -3.95 -12.23 1.33
N LYS A 123 -2.77 -12.53 1.89
CA LYS A 123 -1.57 -12.77 1.10
C LYS A 123 -1.56 -14.22 0.61
N PRO A 124 -0.92 -14.52 -0.52
CA PRO A 124 -0.39 -13.56 -1.48
C PRO A 124 -1.51 -12.96 -2.34
N LEU A 125 -1.22 -11.82 -2.97
CA LEU A 125 -2.15 -11.24 -3.92
C LEU A 125 -2.43 -12.23 -5.03
N SER A 126 -3.71 -12.40 -5.38
CA SER A 126 -4.09 -13.27 -6.50
C SER A 126 -4.35 -12.43 -7.74
N HIS A 127 -4.26 -13.05 -8.91
CA HIS A 127 -4.61 -12.36 -10.15
C HIS A 127 -6.04 -11.83 -10.09
N GLU A 128 -6.97 -12.63 -9.57
CA GLU A 128 -8.37 -12.23 -9.44
C GLU A 128 -8.54 -11.01 -8.54
N SER A 129 -7.90 -11.01 -7.36
CA SER A 129 -8.05 -9.88 -6.42
C SER A 129 -7.48 -8.59 -7.02
N ILE A 130 -6.40 -8.68 -7.79
CA ILE A 130 -5.79 -7.52 -8.43
C ILE A 130 -6.68 -7.02 -9.57
N GLN A 131 -7.20 -7.92 -10.41
CA GLN A 131 -8.07 -7.53 -11.51
C GLN A 131 -9.37 -6.89 -11.03
N ASN A 132 -9.84 -7.29 -9.85
CA ASN A 132 -11.08 -6.80 -9.28
C ASN A 132 -10.90 -5.57 -8.39
N LEU A 133 -9.69 -5.01 -8.31
CA LEU A 133 -9.47 -3.77 -7.57
C LEU A 133 -10.32 -2.65 -8.18
N ASP A 134 -11.16 -2.06 -7.34
CA ASP A 134 -12.04 -0.97 -7.76
C ASP A 134 -11.98 0.12 -6.69
N ILE A 135 -10.85 0.81 -6.64
CA ILE A 135 -10.58 1.82 -5.62
C ILE A 135 -9.98 3.09 -6.21
#